data_4799947c495d7f7edd1a65778f17e398
#
_entry.id   4799947c495d7f7edd1a65778f17e398
#
_cell.length_a   1.000
_cell.length_b   1.000
_cell.length_c   1.000
_cell.angle_alpha   90.00
_cell.angle_beta   90.00
_cell.angle_gamma   90.00
#
_symmetry.space_group_name_H-M   'P 1'
#
loop_
_entity.id
_entity.type
_entity.pdbx_description
1 polymer ?
#
loop_
_entity_poly.entity_id
_entity_poly.type
_entity_poly.pdbx_seq_one_letter_code
_entity_poly.pdbx_strand_id
1 'polypeptide(L)'
;MLGYAFMGKAHSNAFRKISYITWPPPLEPELIGIAGRNEDAVGEAARRYGWEYATTDWRDLIADERIGLFDNGGPNSLHAEPTIAAARAGKHVVCEKPLGRDADE
;
A
#
# COMPACT_ATOMS: atom_id res chain seq x y z
N MET A 1 -1.77 -1.64 -0.14
CA MET A 1 -0.50 -1.18 -0.78
C MET A 1 -0.80 -0.57 -2.12
N LEU A 2 -0.51 0.68 -2.36
CA LEU A 2 -0.52 1.28 -3.69
C LEU A 2 0.91 1.28 -4.25
N GLY A 3 1.09 0.69 -5.43
CA GLY A 3 2.39 0.50 -6.05
C GLY A 3 2.97 -0.91 -5.82
N TYR A 4 3.50 -1.49 -6.88
CA TYR A 4 4.05 -2.85 -6.87
C TYR A 4 5.51 -2.93 -7.34
N ALA A 5 6.08 -1.79 -7.74
CA ALA A 5 7.47 -1.71 -8.20
C ALA A 5 8.45 -1.83 -7.01
N PHE A 6 9.60 -1.18 -7.09
CA PHE A 6 10.66 -1.32 -6.08
C PHE A 6 10.17 -1.07 -4.65
N MET A 7 9.46 0.06 -4.39
CA MET A 7 8.99 0.38 -3.04
C MET A 7 7.90 -0.57 -2.58
N GLY A 8 6.95 -0.95 -3.46
CA GLY A 8 5.94 -1.95 -3.13
C GLY A 8 6.52 -3.30 -2.76
N LYS A 9 7.57 -3.73 -3.46
CA LYS A 9 8.32 -4.93 -3.10
C LYS A 9 9.03 -4.79 -1.75
N ALA A 10 9.70 -3.67 -1.52
CA ALA A 10 10.44 -3.42 -0.29
C ALA A 10 9.51 -3.39 0.94
N HIS A 11 8.38 -2.68 0.85
CA HIS A 11 7.40 -2.59 1.92
C HIS A 11 6.70 -3.94 2.16
N SER A 12 6.31 -4.66 1.09
CA SER A 12 5.75 -6.01 1.22
C SER A 12 6.71 -6.96 1.95
N ASN A 13 8.00 -6.89 1.63
CA ASN A 13 9.03 -7.65 2.32
C ASN A 13 9.15 -7.25 3.80
N ALA A 14 9.08 -5.95 4.12
CA ALA A 14 9.12 -5.46 5.49
C ALA A 14 7.91 -5.96 6.30
N PHE A 15 6.71 -5.85 5.75
CA PHE A 15 5.49 -6.36 6.42
C PHE A 15 5.55 -7.85 6.70
N ARG A 16 6.10 -8.65 5.79
CA ARG A 16 6.24 -10.10 5.99
C ARG A 16 7.28 -10.47 7.04
N LYS A 17 8.24 -9.59 7.30
CA LYS A 17 9.35 -9.85 8.25
C LYS A 17 9.16 -9.22 9.62
N ILE A 18 8.14 -8.39 9.81
CA ILE A 18 8.03 -7.61 11.04
C ILE A 18 7.94 -8.47 12.29
N SER A 19 7.17 -9.57 12.25
CA SER A 19 7.05 -10.50 13.35
C SER A 19 8.33 -11.30 13.61
N TYR A 20 9.19 -11.39 12.61
CA TYR A 20 10.50 -12.03 12.75
C TYR A 20 11.55 -11.09 13.37
N ILE A 21 11.48 -9.78 13.00
CA ILE A 21 12.45 -8.78 13.47
C ILE A 21 12.06 -8.26 14.87
N THR A 22 10.77 -8.09 15.10
CA THR A 22 10.22 -7.61 16.38
C THR A 22 9.50 -8.75 17.09
N TRP A 23 10.05 -9.22 18.20
CA TRP A 23 9.47 -10.34 18.93
C TRP A 23 9.24 -10.02 20.42
N PRO A 24 8.03 -10.29 20.97
CA PRO A 24 6.80 -10.56 20.20
C PRO A 24 6.35 -9.33 19.43
N PRO A 25 5.73 -9.48 18.24
CA PRO A 25 5.25 -8.32 17.48
C PRO A 25 4.03 -7.73 18.20
N PRO A 26 3.92 -6.38 18.27
CA PRO A 26 2.74 -5.75 18.85
C PRO A 26 1.48 -5.94 17.97
N LEU A 27 1.69 -6.05 16.66
CA LEU A 27 0.67 -6.34 15.64
C LEU A 27 1.30 -7.14 14.50
N GLU A 28 0.50 -7.98 13.88
CA GLU A 28 0.90 -8.71 12.67
C GLU A 28 0.16 -8.14 11.45
N PRO A 29 0.89 -7.65 10.42
CA PRO A 29 0.26 -7.16 9.20
C PRO A 29 -0.41 -8.28 8.40
N GLU A 30 -1.63 -8.03 7.95
CA GLU A 30 -2.31 -8.84 6.94
C GLU A 30 -2.23 -8.14 5.59
N LEU A 31 -1.69 -8.82 4.58
CA LEU A 31 -1.51 -8.29 3.24
C LEU A 31 -2.80 -8.47 2.42
N ILE A 32 -3.75 -7.56 2.57
CA ILE A 32 -5.10 -7.68 1.99
C ILE A 32 -5.09 -7.33 0.50
N GLY A 33 -4.78 -6.09 0.14
CA GLY A 33 -4.90 -5.63 -1.24
C GLY A 33 -3.69 -4.84 -1.73
N ILE A 34 -3.33 -5.06 -3.00
CA ILE A 34 -2.31 -4.29 -3.71
C ILE A 34 -2.88 -3.70 -4.99
N ALA A 35 -2.61 -2.42 -5.24
CA ALA A 35 -3.09 -1.72 -6.42
C ALA A 35 -1.94 -1.28 -7.32
N GLY A 36 -2.20 -1.32 -8.63
CA GLY A 36 -1.24 -0.86 -9.61
C GLY A 36 -1.81 -0.81 -11.02
N ARG A 37 -1.26 0.04 -11.86
CA ARG A 37 -1.77 0.41 -13.18
C ARG A 37 -1.88 -0.75 -14.19
N ASN A 38 -0.94 -1.69 -14.14
CA ASN A 38 -0.89 -2.82 -15.08
C ASN A 38 -1.45 -4.07 -14.40
N GLU A 39 -2.54 -4.60 -14.94
CA GLU A 39 -3.28 -5.73 -14.36
C GLU A 39 -2.42 -6.99 -14.21
N ASP A 40 -1.69 -7.37 -15.26
CA ASP A 40 -0.83 -8.56 -15.24
C ASP A 40 0.30 -8.40 -14.20
N ALA A 41 0.96 -7.24 -14.22
CA ALA A 41 2.09 -6.98 -13.34
C ALA A 41 1.67 -6.87 -11.85
N VAL A 42 0.55 -6.21 -11.55
CA VAL A 42 0.05 -6.13 -10.17
C VAL A 42 -0.48 -7.47 -9.68
N GLY A 43 -1.10 -8.26 -10.56
CA GLY A 43 -1.53 -9.63 -10.26
C GLY A 43 -0.34 -10.55 -9.95
N GLU A 44 0.72 -10.46 -10.74
CA GLU A 44 1.96 -11.20 -10.45
C GLU A 44 2.59 -10.75 -9.13
N ALA A 45 2.65 -9.46 -8.88
CA ALA A 45 3.17 -8.91 -7.63
C ALA A 45 2.36 -9.41 -6.42
N ALA A 46 1.04 -9.44 -6.51
CA ALA A 46 0.18 -9.98 -5.46
C ALA A 46 0.53 -11.44 -5.14
N ARG A 47 0.66 -12.28 -6.16
CA ARG A 47 1.04 -13.69 -5.97
C ARG A 47 2.43 -13.85 -5.35
N ARG A 48 3.41 -13.10 -5.85
CA ARG A 48 4.80 -13.19 -5.39
C ARG A 48 5.01 -12.65 -3.99
N TYR A 49 4.34 -11.55 -3.64
CA TYR A 49 4.54 -10.88 -2.36
C TYR A 49 3.56 -11.36 -1.29
N GLY A 50 2.52 -12.11 -1.68
CA GLY A 50 1.56 -12.72 -0.78
C GLY A 50 0.41 -11.79 -0.38
N TRP A 51 -0.02 -10.90 -1.28
CA TRP A 51 -1.25 -10.13 -1.14
C TRP A 51 -2.46 -10.98 -1.50
N GLU A 52 -3.56 -10.78 -0.78
CA GLU A 52 -4.80 -11.56 -0.98
C GLU A 52 -5.43 -11.26 -2.35
N TYR A 53 -5.47 -9.99 -2.74
CA TYR A 53 -5.95 -9.60 -4.06
C TYR A 53 -5.16 -8.46 -4.70
N ALA A 54 -5.31 -8.32 -6.02
CA ALA A 54 -4.77 -7.24 -6.82
C ALA A 54 -5.90 -6.46 -7.49
N THR A 55 -5.71 -5.17 -7.67
CA THR A 55 -6.64 -4.29 -8.41
C THR A 55 -5.88 -3.26 -9.24
N THR A 56 -6.53 -2.74 -10.28
CA THR A 56 -6.01 -1.61 -11.07
C THR A 56 -6.55 -0.26 -10.59
N ASP A 57 -7.52 -0.25 -9.68
CA ASP A 57 -8.07 0.96 -9.08
C ASP A 57 -7.76 1.02 -7.57
N TRP A 58 -6.92 1.97 -7.15
CA TRP A 58 -6.60 2.18 -5.74
C TRP A 58 -7.82 2.50 -4.86
N ARG A 59 -8.93 2.93 -5.47
CA ARG A 59 -10.18 3.23 -4.75
C ARG A 59 -10.79 1.98 -4.14
N ASP A 60 -10.54 0.82 -4.73
CA ASP A 60 -10.97 -0.46 -4.16
C ASP A 60 -10.32 -0.71 -2.80
N LEU A 61 -9.04 -0.30 -2.64
CA LEU A 61 -8.34 -0.40 -1.36
C LEU A 61 -8.95 0.51 -0.29
N ILE A 62 -9.44 1.68 -0.71
CA ILE A 62 -10.09 2.63 0.20
C ILE A 62 -11.46 2.11 0.63
N ALA A 63 -12.21 1.50 -0.29
CA ALA A 63 -13.54 0.95 -0.05
C ALA A 63 -13.52 -0.35 0.79
N ASP A 64 -12.42 -1.08 0.79
CA ASP A 64 -12.31 -2.32 1.57
C ASP A 64 -12.15 -2.01 3.06
N GLU A 65 -13.20 -2.30 3.84
CA GLU A 65 -13.24 -2.02 5.28
C GLU A 65 -12.24 -2.85 6.09
N ARG A 66 -11.73 -3.95 5.54
CA ARG A 66 -10.70 -4.79 6.19
C ARG A 66 -9.33 -4.12 6.20
N ILE A 67 -9.11 -3.13 5.32
CA ILE A 67 -7.84 -2.39 5.22
C ILE A 67 -7.84 -1.26 6.24
N GLY A 68 -7.09 -1.41 7.32
CA GLY A 68 -6.88 -0.36 8.32
C GLY A 68 -5.70 0.57 8.04
N LEU A 69 -4.72 0.09 7.27
CA LEU A 69 -3.52 0.85 6.87
C LEU A 69 -3.42 0.92 5.35
N PHE A 70 -3.37 2.13 4.82
CA PHE A 70 -3.09 2.41 3.41
C PHE A 70 -1.63 2.84 3.24
N ASP A 71 -0.86 2.03 2.54
CA ASP A 71 0.55 2.29 2.27
C ASP A 71 0.73 2.74 0.82
N ASN A 72 1.16 3.98 0.62
CA ASN A 72 1.31 4.61 -0.68
C ASN A 72 2.78 4.65 -1.11
N GLY A 73 3.21 3.63 -1.84
CA GLY A 73 4.49 3.55 -2.52
C GLY A 73 4.38 3.74 -4.05
N GLY A 74 3.31 4.39 -4.49
CA GLY A 74 3.05 4.71 -5.89
C GLY A 74 3.97 5.80 -6.45
N PRO A 75 3.77 6.20 -7.72
CA PRO A 75 4.48 7.35 -8.29
C PRO A 75 4.06 8.66 -7.63
N ASN A 76 4.96 9.65 -7.62
CA ASN A 76 4.75 10.94 -6.94
C ASN A 76 3.42 11.61 -7.28
N SER A 77 2.96 11.47 -8.54
CA SER A 77 1.67 12.02 -8.99
C SER A 77 0.43 11.38 -8.34
N LEU A 78 0.61 10.26 -7.67
CA LEU A 78 -0.43 9.55 -6.92
C LEU A 78 -0.21 9.61 -5.39
N HIS A 79 0.64 10.51 -4.91
CA HIS A 79 0.81 10.66 -3.47
C HIS A 79 -0.34 11.43 -2.83
N ALA A 80 -0.71 12.59 -3.36
CA ALA A 80 -1.69 13.47 -2.72
C ALA A 80 -3.12 12.88 -2.72
N GLU A 81 -3.72 12.67 -3.88
CA GLU A 81 -5.14 12.26 -3.98
C GLU A 81 -5.44 10.95 -3.22
N PRO A 82 -4.74 9.82 -3.45
CA PRO A 82 -5.02 8.58 -2.74
C PRO A 82 -4.77 8.66 -1.23
N THR A 83 -3.72 9.37 -0.81
CA THR A 83 -3.39 9.57 0.60
C THR A 83 -4.48 10.36 1.33
N ILE A 84 -4.95 11.45 0.74
CA ILE A 84 -6.05 12.25 1.27
C ILE A 84 -7.33 11.42 1.35
N ALA A 85 -7.64 10.65 0.30
CA ALA A 85 -8.83 9.80 0.27
C ALA A 85 -8.78 8.73 1.38
N ALA A 86 -7.64 8.09 1.57
CA ALA A 86 -7.46 7.11 2.64
C ALA A 86 -7.61 7.72 4.04
N ALA A 87 -7.02 8.89 4.27
CA ALA A 87 -7.15 9.61 5.53
C ALA A 87 -8.61 10.02 5.81
N ARG A 88 -9.33 10.51 4.78
CA ARG A 88 -10.77 10.84 4.91
C ARG A 88 -11.64 9.61 5.19
N ALA A 89 -11.25 8.45 4.72
CA ALA A 89 -11.91 7.18 5.02
C ALA A 89 -11.54 6.61 6.40
N GLY A 90 -10.74 7.34 7.20
CA GLY A 90 -10.35 6.93 8.56
C GLY A 90 -9.25 5.88 8.61
N LYS A 91 -8.54 5.64 7.51
CA LYS A 91 -7.42 4.70 7.48
C LYS A 91 -6.15 5.36 8.00
N HIS A 92 -5.29 4.58 8.64
CA HIS A 92 -3.89 4.98 8.85
C HIS A 92 -3.19 5.06 7.51
N VAL A 93 -2.25 6.00 7.37
CA VAL A 93 -1.57 6.22 6.09
C VAL A 93 -0.06 6.25 6.29
N VAL A 94 0.63 5.52 5.44
CA VAL A 94 2.06 5.67 5.17
C VAL A 94 2.18 6.13 3.72
N CYS A 95 2.98 7.14 3.46
CA CYS A 95 3.23 7.63 2.11
C CYS A 95 4.73 7.82 1.90
N GLU A 96 5.21 7.33 0.75
CA GLU A 96 6.59 7.56 0.36
C GLU A 96 6.89 9.04 0.09
N LYS A 97 8.16 9.37 0.16
CA LYS A 97 8.65 10.73 -0.16
C LYS A 97 8.68 10.95 -1.70
N PRO A 98 8.52 12.17 -2.16
CA PRO A 98 8.04 13.34 -1.43
C PRO A 98 6.54 13.21 -1.12
N LEU A 99 6.09 13.76 -0.01
CA LEU A 99 4.68 13.68 0.39
C LEU A 99 3.76 14.37 -0.63
N GLY A 100 4.20 15.50 -1.16
CA GLY A 100 3.57 16.23 -2.25
C GLY A 100 4.62 16.64 -3.29
N ARG A 101 4.18 17.01 -4.51
CA ARG A 101 5.06 17.49 -5.59
C ARG A 101 5.47 18.94 -5.38
N ASP A 102 4.67 19.68 -4.63
CA ASP A 102 4.87 21.08 -4.25
C ASP A 102 4.18 21.40 -2.91
N ALA A 103 4.21 22.67 -2.51
CA ALA A 103 3.65 23.09 -1.23
C ALA A 103 2.11 23.14 -1.21
N ASP A 104 1.47 23.12 -2.36
CA ASP A 104 0.00 23.18 -2.45
C ASP A 104 -0.65 21.78 -2.32
N GLU A 105 0.11 20.72 -2.63
CA GLU A 105 -0.29 19.34 -2.39
C GLU A 105 -0.11 18.94 -0.92
#